data_ae2c7cf443b4f07ee578320842d24fb8
#
_entry.id   ae2c7cf443b4f07ee578320842d24fb8
#
_cell.length_a   1.000
_cell.length_b   1.000
_cell.length_c   1.000
_cell.angle_alpha   90.00
_cell.angle_beta   90.00
_cell.angle_gamma   90.00
#
_symmetry.space_group_name_H-M   'P 1'
#
loop_
_entity.id
_entity.type
_entity.pdbx_description
1 polymer ?
#
loop_
_entity_poly.entity_id
_entity_poly.type
_entity_poly.pdbx_seq_one_letter_code
_entity_poly.pdbx_strand_id
1 'polypeptide(L)'
;MRRLLREQTGIALPSALAVLVVVGVLSSATFAVSSRLSDTSTASRDTKRALQAADAGLEAAMFRMNEIGLQSVSKCFTTSAVDPGTGTDPETGGTPAAGECAGIQEDLGNNSDYTYYVTPELQQGDQCAGLNVQTVDPNGEVTITQRCVTAIGEVNGERRRIQARVASYIGTQLFPVGGILAINGIKVKNTAIVSGVLGSNGQIELGNNSSIAGGIKLGTSSTPPPILGSGSTVGGNPPVTYRSEAEGAYVLAPVDMGNTATVNDNGRITSGQDTGSHVTYTNTAAAPRTLSIANNGSLTLGGGTYNFCKVTLGNNAYITIAAGAKIRFFLDSPDRAGSGCIPSGQTAAQAKANGYGGMVLGQGSNFNNPGHAINFQIYMYGYTDGTHKVEFNNTSAMNAAIYAPSSELVWVNTAGITGAVAASKVEFKNSATFAWAGGSGQFDLSELRTDTVSVYYRMAWTECRRARPTTSDPESGC
;
A
#
# COMPACT_ATOMS: atom_id res chain seq x y z
N MET A 1 -49.24 -54.03 -65.22
CA MET A 1 -48.71 -53.39 -63.97
C MET A 1 -48.16 -54.40 -62.94
N ARG A 2 -47.87 -55.63 -63.22
CA ARG A 2 -47.34 -56.62 -62.24
C ARG A 2 -45.89 -57.07 -62.49
N ARG A 3 -45.18 -56.50 -63.48
CA ARG A 3 -43.80 -56.92 -63.81
C ARG A 3 -42.68 -55.98 -63.29
N LEU A 4 -43.00 -54.76 -62.82
CA LEU A 4 -42.02 -53.81 -62.35
C LEU A 4 -41.68 -53.93 -60.84
N LEU A 5 -42.38 -54.76 -60.08
CA LEU A 5 -42.12 -54.92 -58.64
C LEU A 5 -41.18 -56.13 -58.32
N ARG A 6 -40.67 -56.81 -59.31
CA ARG A 6 -39.86 -58.06 -59.08
C ARG A 6 -38.35 -57.82 -59.21
N GLU A 7 -37.90 -56.69 -59.68
CA GLU A 7 -36.47 -56.43 -59.88
C GLU A 7 -35.90 -55.44 -58.80
N GLN A 8 -36.65 -55.01 -57.86
CA GLN A 8 -36.14 -54.07 -56.80
C GLN A 8 -35.66 -54.78 -55.53
N THR A 9 -35.76 -56.10 -55.41
CA THR A 9 -35.41 -56.80 -54.16
C THR A 9 -33.91 -57.09 -53.99
N GLY A 10 -33.05 -56.72 -54.95
CA GLY A 10 -31.62 -56.96 -54.84
C GLY A 10 -30.74 -55.75 -54.37
N ILE A 11 -31.28 -54.52 -54.41
CA ILE A 11 -30.46 -53.34 -54.20
C ILE A 11 -30.71 -52.68 -52.78
N ALA A 12 -31.80 -53.05 -52.15
CA ALA A 12 -32.15 -52.48 -50.86
C ALA A 12 -31.19 -52.87 -49.74
N LEU A 13 -30.70 -54.07 -49.73
CA LEU A 13 -29.79 -54.50 -48.66
C LEU A 13 -28.37 -53.92 -48.80
N PRO A 14 -27.75 -53.87 -50.00
CA PRO A 14 -26.47 -53.19 -50.18
C PRO A 14 -26.54 -51.69 -49.91
N SER A 15 -27.62 -50.99 -50.29
CA SER A 15 -27.80 -49.56 -50.03
C SER A 15 -28.01 -49.32 -48.56
N ALA A 16 -28.78 -50.12 -47.85
CA ALA A 16 -28.92 -49.97 -46.38
C ALA A 16 -27.60 -50.20 -45.66
N LEU A 17 -26.79 -51.22 -46.12
CA LEU A 17 -25.47 -51.41 -45.52
C LEU A 17 -24.50 -50.29 -45.81
N ALA A 18 -24.52 -49.75 -47.03
CA ALA A 18 -23.70 -48.58 -47.38
C ALA A 18 -24.06 -47.33 -46.54
N VAL A 19 -25.35 -47.07 -46.31
CA VAL A 19 -25.79 -46.00 -45.44
C VAL A 19 -25.36 -46.23 -44.00
N LEU A 20 -25.47 -47.41 -43.46
CA LEU A 20 -24.99 -47.74 -42.11
C LEU A 20 -23.48 -47.54 -41.96
N VAL A 21 -22.70 -47.93 -42.96
CA VAL A 21 -21.24 -47.68 -42.95
C VAL A 21 -20.92 -46.19 -42.99
N VAL A 22 -21.60 -45.44 -43.85
CA VAL A 22 -21.40 -43.98 -43.93
C VAL A 22 -21.80 -43.28 -42.61
N VAL A 23 -22.93 -43.63 -42.04
CA VAL A 23 -23.39 -43.09 -40.74
C VAL A 23 -22.40 -43.50 -39.63
N GLY A 24 -21.91 -44.74 -39.63
CA GLY A 24 -20.91 -45.19 -38.67
C GLY A 24 -19.59 -44.41 -38.76
N VAL A 25 -19.10 -44.16 -39.97
CA VAL A 25 -17.89 -43.35 -40.19
C VAL A 25 -18.10 -41.89 -39.80
N LEU A 26 -19.22 -41.30 -40.17
CA LEU A 26 -19.53 -39.93 -39.79
C LEU A 26 -19.70 -39.79 -38.27
N SER A 27 -20.37 -40.71 -37.61
CA SER A 27 -20.54 -40.71 -36.16
C SER A 27 -19.20 -40.88 -35.44
N SER A 28 -18.32 -41.78 -35.90
CA SER A 28 -16.98 -41.91 -35.31
C SER A 28 -16.10 -40.69 -35.55
N ALA A 29 -16.18 -40.06 -36.72
CA ALA A 29 -15.46 -38.81 -37.01
C ALA A 29 -15.95 -37.63 -36.13
N THR A 30 -17.27 -37.46 -35.97
CA THR A 30 -17.84 -36.41 -35.10
C THR A 30 -17.50 -36.65 -33.65
N PHE A 31 -17.50 -37.91 -33.18
CA PHE A 31 -17.09 -38.21 -31.82
C PHE A 31 -15.59 -37.91 -31.59
N ALA A 32 -14.71 -38.29 -32.54
CA ALA A 32 -13.28 -37.97 -32.44
C ALA A 32 -12.99 -36.46 -32.46
N VAL A 33 -13.72 -35.67 -33.25
CA VAL A 33 -13.62 -34.22 -33.26
C VAL A 33 -14.15 -33.61 -31.96
N SER A 34 -15.30 -34.10 -31.47
CA SER A 34 -15.90 -33.64 -30.23
C SER A 34 -15.00 -33.89 -29.00
N SER A 35 -14.40 -35.10 -28.93
CA SER A 35 -13.46 -35.41 -27.84
C SER A 35 -12.22 -34.52 -27.89
N ARG A 36 -11.61 -34.28 -29.05
CA ARG A 36 -10.49 -33.35 -29.20
C ARG A 36 -10.84 -31.91 -28.83
N LEU A 37 -12.01 -31.43 -29.18
CA LEU A 37 -12.49 -30.11 -28.80
C LEU A 37 -12.71 -29.99 -27.29
N SER A 38 -13.26 -31.03 -26.67
CA SER A 38 -13.42 -31.13 -25.21
C SER A 38 -12.08 -31.08 -24.50
N ASP A 39 -11.10 -31.89 -24.95
CA ASP A 39 -9.76 -31.93 -24.37
C ASP A 39 -9.05 -30.59 -24.53
N THR A 40 -9.16 -29.96 -25.70
CA THR A 40 -8.57 -28.63 -25.95
C THR A 40 -9.21 -27.56 -25.09
N SER A 41 -10.53 -27.62 -24.91
CA SER A 41 -11.27 -26.68 -24.03
C SER A 41 -10.87 -26.85 -22.56
N THR A 42 -10.73 -28.10 -22.11
CA THR A 42 -10.28 -28.42 -20.74
C THR A 42 -8.85 -27.94 -20.50
N ALA A 43 -7.93 -28.25 -21.39
CA ALA A 43 -6.54 -27.82 -21.31
C ALA A 43 -6.44 -26.24 -21.30
N SER A 44 -7.23 -25.57 -22.14
CA SER A 44 -7.27 -24.09 -22.14
C SER A 44 -7.78 -23.52 -20.83
N ARG A 45 -8.79 -24.14 -20.22
CA ARG A 45 -9.31 -23.75 -18.91
C ARG A 45 -8.29 -23.98 -17.80
N ASP A 46 -7.65 -25.13 -17.78
CA ASP A 46 -6.66 -25.47 -16.76
C ASP A 46 -5.40 -24.60 -16.89
N THR A 47 -4.99 -24.23 -18.09
CA THR A 47 -3.95 -23.24 -18.36
C THR A 47 -4.28 -21.86 -17.75
N LYS A 48 -5.52 -21.38 -17.94
CA LYS A 48 -5.94 -20.09 -17.35
C LYS A 48 -5.99 -20.15 -15.83
N ARG A 49 -6.45 -21.26 -15.27
CA ARG A 49 -6.47 -21.47 -13.82
C ARG A 49 -5.06 -21.57 -13.24
N ALA A 50 -4.14 -22.22 -13.93
CA ALA A 50 -2.74 -22.28 -13.52
C ALA A 50 -2.09 -20.88 -13.52
N LEU A 51 -2.41 -20.02 -14.51
CA LEU A 51 -1.97 -18.64 -14.50
C LEU A 51 -2.55 -17.85 -13.33
N GLN A 52 -3.83 -18.05 -13.00
CA GLN A 52 -4.46 -17.41 -11.82
C GLN A 52 -3.83 -17.92 -10.51
N ALA A 53 -3.49 -19.19 -10.41
CA ALA A 53 -2.77 -19.73 -9.26
C ALA A 53 -1.36 -19.12 -9.13
N ALA A 54 -0.65 -18.92 -10.24
CA ALA A 54 0.64 -18.22 -10.22
C ALA A 54 0.49 -16.76 -9.77
N ASP A 55 -0.55 -16.04 -10.23
CA ASP A 55 -0.82 -14.66 -9.78
C ASP A 55 -1.17 -14.61 -8.29
N ALA A 56 -1.94 -15.58 -7.78
CA ALA A 56 -2.20 -15.71 -6.33
C ALA A 56 -0.90 -15.93 -5.54
N GLY A 57 0.03 -16.75 -6.05
CA GLY A 57 1.35 -16.93 -5.45
C GLY A 57 2.18 -15.65 -5.42
N LEU A 58 2.13 -14.85 -6.48
CA LEU A 58 2.77 -13.54 -6.52
C LEU A 58 2.19 -12.59 -5.48
N GLU A 59 0.87 -12.50 -5.37
CA GLU A 59 0.21 -11.65 -4.38
C GLU A 59 0.49 -12.12 -2.94
N ALA A 60 0.53 -13.44 -2.70
CA ALA A 60 0.91 -14.00 -1.40
C ALA A 60 2.35 -13.65 -1.03
N ALA A 61 3.29 -13.73 -1.99
CA ALA A 61 4.67 -13.32 -1.78
C ALA A 61 4.77 -11.83 -1.42
N MET A 62 4.08 -10.96 -2.16
CA MET A 62 4.07 -9.52 -1.89
C MET A 62 3.45 -9.20 -0.54
N PHE A 63 2.32 -9.83 -0.18
CA PHE A 63 1.70 -9.67 1.12
C PHE A 63 2.66 -10.03 2.26
N ARG A 64 3.32 -11.19 2.17
CA ARG A 64 4.26 -11.63 3.20
C ARG A 64 5.51 -10.77 3.30
N MET A 65 6.05 -10.33 2.16
CA MET A 65 7.18 -9.39 2.18
C MET A 65 6.82 -8.08 2.88
N ASN A 66 5.59 -7.62 2.72
CA ASN A 66 5.10 -6.39 3.35
C ASN A 66 4.73 -6.58 4.83
N GLU A 67 4.28 -7.78 5.22
CA GLU A 67 3.92 -8.09 6.62
C GLU A 67 5.14 -8.31 7.51
N ILE A 68 6.13 -9.04 7.03
CA ILE A 68 7.30 -9.46 7.84
C ILE A 68 8.39 -8.37 7.84
N GLY A 69 8.35 -7.46 6.88
CA GLY A 69 9.36 -6.40 6.71
C GLY A 69 10.70 -6.91 6.18
N LEU A 70 11.60 -5.99 5.92
CA LEU A 70 12.96 -6.30 5.46
C LEU A 70 13.85 -6.67 6.63
N GLN A 71 14.02 -7.95 6.91
CA GLN A 71 14.94 -8.36 7.96
C GLN A 71 16.40 -8.48 7.52
N SER A 72 16.68 -8.67 6.24
CA SER A 72 18.03 -8.64 5.67
C SER A 72 17.99 -8.57 4.15
N VAL A 73 18.68 -7.62 3.57
CA VAL A 73 18.80 -7.44 2.11
C VAL A 73 19.53 -8.57 1.41
N SER A 74 20.35 -9.33 2.13
CA SER A 74 21.19 -10.41 1.59
C SER A 74 20.58 -11.79 1.70
N LYS A 75 19.40 -11.95 2.31
CA LYS A 75 18.79 -13.25 2.58
C LYS A 75 17.54 -13.49 1.74
N CYS A 76 17.29 -14.75 1.42
CA CYS A 76 16.04 -15.19 0.84
C CYS A 76 14.88 -14.93 1.79
N PHE A 77 13.75 -14.61 1.24
CA PHE A 77 12.54 -14.37 2.01
C PHE A 77 11.86 -15.70 2.37
N THR A 78 11.51 -15.87 3.65
CA THR A 78 10.78 -17.04 4.16
C THR A 78 9.63 -16.70 5.08
N THR A 79 8.77 -17.69 5.36
CA THR A 79 7.64 -17.56 6.29
C THR A 79 8.04 -17.37 7.76
N SER A 80 9.27 -17.64 8.11
CA SER A 80 9.84 -17.36 9.42
C SER A 80 11.10 -16.51 9.23
N ALA A 81 11.40 -15.64 10.17
CA ALA A 81 12.57 -14.77 10.16
C ALA A 81 13.94 -15.49 10.10
N VAL A 82 13.92 -16.79 9.88
CA VAL A 82 15.10 -17.66 9.84
C VAL A 82 15.42 -17.98 8.39
N ASP A 83 16.67 -17.82 8.03
CA ASP A 83 17.24 -18.15 6.73
C ASP A 83 16.88 -19.58 6.28
N PRO A 84 16.21 -19.76 5.16
CA PRO A 84 15.81 -21.09 4.70
C PRO A 84 16.89 -21.87 3.98
N GLY A 85 18.13 -21.46 4.01
CA GLY A 85 19.22 -22.19 3.37
C GLY A 85 19.28 -23.70 3.67
N THR A 86 18.29 -24.21 4.39
CA THR A 86 18.14 -25.61 4.77
C THR A 86 16.81 -26.26 4.34
N GLY A 87 15.91 -25.52 3.65
CA GLY A 87 14.66 -26.09 3.15
C GLY A 87 14.86 -26.90 1.88
N THR A 88 14.03 -27.93 1.69
CA THR A 88 13.93 -28.64 0.40
C THR A 88 13.13 -27.76 -0.55
N ASP A 89 13.63 -27.55 -1.77
CA ASP A 89 12.85 -26.91 -2.83
C ASP A 89 11.66 -27.81 -3.18
N PRO A 90 10.42 -27.39 -3.01
CA PRO A 90 9.27 -28.23 -3.29
C PRO A 90 9.14 -28.58 -4.76
N GLU A 91 9.72 -27.84 -5.69
CA GLU A 91 9.66 -28.12 -7.12
C GLU A 91 10.72 -29.17 -7.56
N THR A 92 11.92 -29.06 -7.02
CA THR A 92 13.02 -29.96 -7.41
C THR A 92 13.25 -31.09 -6.42
N GLY A 93 12.69 -31.01 -5.20
CA GLY A 93 12.93 -31.94 -4.10
C GLY A 93 14.35 -31.92 -3.55
N GLY A 94 15.18 -30.98 -4.03
CA GLY A 94 16.59 -30.83 -3.68
C GLY A 94 16.85 -29.69 -2.69
N THR A 95 18.05 -29.65 -2.15
CA THR A 95 18.52 -28.47 -1.42
C THR A 95 18.87 -27.39 -2.43
N PRO A 96 18.39 -26.14 -2.27
CA PRO A 96 18.76 -25.03 -3.14
C PRO A 96 20.28 -24.87 -3.20
N ALA A 97 20.82 -24.54 -4.36
CA ALA A 97 22.24 -24.25 -4.51
C ALA A 97 22.63 -23.03 -3.65
N ALA A 98 23.91 -22.89 -3.33
CA ALA A 98 24.40 -21.77 -2.52
C ALA A 98 24.05 -20.44 -3.21
N GLY A 99 23.19 -19.64 -2.59
CA GLY A 99 22.68 -18.38 -3.13
C GLY A 99 21.29 -18.45 -3.77
N GLU A 100 20.71 -19.63 -3.92
CA GLU A 100 19.33 -19.83 -4.38
C GLU A 100 18.34 -19.84 -3.19
N CYS A 101 17.12 -19.45 -3.46
CA CYS A 101 16.05 -19.39 -2.47
C CYS A 101 15.13 -20.59 -2.59
N ALA A 102 14.79 -21.24 -1.48
CA ALA A 102 13.78 -22.30 -1.46
C ALA A 102 12.39 -21.73 -1.81
N GLY A 103 11.62 -22.48 -2.58
CA GLY A 103 10.23 -22.14 -2.91
C GLY A 103 9.30 -22.33 -1.71
N ILE A 104 8.25 -21.52 -1.66
CA ILE A 104 7.16 -21.65 -0.70
C ILE A 104 5.92 -22.12 -1.46
N GLN A 105 5.45 -23.31 -1.15
CA GLN A 105 4.29 -23.92 -1.78
C GLN A 105 3.06 -23.83 -0.88
N GLU A 106 1.91 -23.52 -1.47
CA GLU A 106 0.60 -23.53 -0.81
C GLU A 106 -0.46 -24.19 -1.69
N ASP A 107 -1.27 -25.04 -1.07
CA ASP A 107 -2.39 -25.73 -1.71
C ASP A 107 -3.63 -24.82 -1.69
N LEU A 108 -4.19 -24.56 -2.87
CA LEU A 108 -5.45 -23.83 -3.05
C LEU A 108 -6.67 -24.76 -3.05
N GLY A 109 -6.46 -26.08 -2.95
CA GLY A 109 -7.49 -27.09 -3.09
C GLY A 109 -7.86 -27.41 -4.56
N ASN A 110 -8.66 -28.43 -4.77
CA ASN A 110 -9.13 -28.85 -6.10
C ASN A 110 -8.00 -29.13 -7.12
N ASN A 111 -6.93 -29.80 -6.70
CA ASN A 111 -5.72 -30.06 -7.49
C ASN A 111 -5.10 -28.77 -8.06
N SER A 112 -5.11 -27.72 -7.28
CA SER A 112 -4.53 -26.43 -7.62
C SER A 112 -3.60 -25.99 -6.51
N ASP A 113 -2.38 -25.64 -6.85
CA ASP A 113 -1.40 -25.08 -5.93
C ASP A 113 -0.58 -23.98 -6.60
N TYR A 114 0.18 -23.26 -5.79
CA TYR A 114 1.23 -22.38 -6.26
C TYR A 114 2.51 -22.57 -5.46
N THR A 115 3.61 -22.30 -6.12
CA THR A 115 4.94 -22.19 -5.50
C THR A 115 5.51 -20.83 -5.87
N TYR A 116 6.06 -20.09 -4.89
CA TYR A 116 6.75 -18.85 -5.19
C TYR A 116 8.15 -18.80 -4.57
N TYR A 117 9.02 -18.05 -5.21
CA TYR A 117 10.41 -17.81 -4.84
C TYR A 117 10.64 -16.31 -4.77
N VAL A 118 11.39 -15.86 -3.77
CA VAL A 118 11.81 -14.46 -3.67
C VAL A 118 13.32 -14.42 -3.57
N THR A 119 13.98 -13.81 -4.55
CA THR A 119 15.44 -13.70 -4.58
C THR A 119 15.99 -12.84 -3.45
N PRO A 120 17.27 -12.93 -3.13
CA PRO A 120 17.99 -11.87 -2.46
C PRO A 120 17.87 -10.54 -3.20
N GLU A 121 18.41 -9.48 -2.66
CA GLU A 121 18.45 -8.19 -3.34
C GLU A 121 19.18 -8.30 -4.67
N LEU A 122 18.53 -7.84 -5.73
CA LEU A 122 19.09 -7.85 -7.08
C LEU A 122 20.18 -6.79 -7.20
N GLN A 123 21.25 -7.16 -7.89
CA GLN A 123 22.35 -6.26 -8.18
C GLN A 123 22.17 -5.61 -9.55
N GLN A 124 22.92 -4.55 -9.79
CA GLN A 124 22.92 -3.90 -11.10
C GLN A 124 23.38 -4.88 -12.19
N GLY A 125 22.55 -5.04 -13.20
CA GLY A 125 22.79 -5.96 -14.32
C GLY A 125 22.07 -7.30 -14.21
N ASP A 126 21.54 -7.66 -13.03
CA ASP A 126 20.70 -8.84 -12.89
C ASP A 126 19.44 -8.69 -13.73
N GLN A 127 18.86 -9.83 -14.12
CA GLN A 127 17.64 -9.84 -14.92
C GLN A 127 16.46 -10.32 -14.09
N CYS A 128 15.32 -9.64 -14.26
CA CYS A 128 14.05 -10.07 -13.69
C CYS A 128 12.90 -9.55 -14.54
N ALA A 129 11.94 -10.41 -14.82
CA ALA A 129 10.78 -10.10 -15.68
C ALA A 129 11.20 -9.60 -17.08
N GLY A 130 12.26 -10.17 -17.62
CA GLY A 130 12.79 -9.82 -18.95
C GLY A 130 13.49 -8.47 -19.04
N LEU A 131 13.75 -7.80 -17.91
CA LEU A 131 14.38 -6.49 -17.85
C LEU A 131 15.64 -6.52 -16.98
N ASN A 132 16.68 -5.80 -17.42
CA ASN A 132 17.85 -5.57 -16.60
C ASN A 132 17.53 -4.68 -15.40
N VAL A 133 18.07 -5.03 -14.27
CA VAL A 133 17.90 -4.28 -13.01
C VAL A 133 18.76 -3.02 -13.07
N GLN A 134 18.13 -1.89 -12.78
CA GLN A 134 18.82 -0.62 -12.55
C GLN A 134 18.62 -0.25 -11.09
N THR A 135 19.67 -0.24 -10.31
CA THR A 135 19.65 0.08 -8.88
C THR A 135 19.69 1.58 -8.58
N VAL A 136 19.98 2.37 -9.59
CA VAL A 136 20.05 3.85 -9.48
C VAL A 136 18.87 4.44 -10.23
N ASP A 137 18.13 5.32 -9.56
CA ASP A 137 17.14 6.19 -10.21
C ASP A 137 17.84 6.97 -11.35
N PRO A 138 17.20 7.19 -12.51
CA PRO A 138 17.72 8.07 -13.55
C PRO A 138 18.18 9.45 -13.08
N ASN A 139 17.69 9.89 -11.93
CA ASN A 139 18.11 11.14 -11.27
C ASN A 139 19.25 10.96 -10.25
N GLY A 140 19.75 9.76 -10.03
CA GLY A 140 20.92 9.49 -9.18
C GLY A 140 20.68 9.53 -7.66
N GLU A 141 19.44 9.61 -7.19
CA GLU A 141 19.16 9.94 -5.78
C GLU A 141 18.75 8.78 -4.86
N VAL A 142 18.38 7.60 -5.37
CA VAL A 142 17.80 6.56 -4.51
C VAL A 142 18.32 5.16 -4.85
N THR A 143 18.94 4.51 -3.89
CA THR A 143 19.18 3.06 -3.95
C THR A 143 17.86 2.35 -3.68
N ILE A 144 17.22 1.83 -4.72
CA ILE A 144 15.98 1.06 -4.62
C ILE A 144 16.35 -0.40 -4.44
N THR A 145 16.02 -0.99 -3.29
CA THR A 145 16.16 -2.44 -3.12
C THR A 145 15.14 -3.14 -4.00
N GLN A 146 15.62 -3.98 -4.91
CA GLN A 146 14.79 -4.75 -5.81
C GLN A 146 14.96 -6.23 -5.55
N ARG A 147 13.89 -6.99 -5.69
CA ARG A 147 13.89 -8.45 -5.65
C ARG A 147 13.10 -9.00 -6.83
N CYS A 148 13.41 -10.22 -7.21
CA CYS A 148 12.64 -10.96 -8.18
C CYS A 148 11.72 -11.93 -7.46
N VAL A 149 10.44 -11.90 -7.78
CA VAL A 149 9.47 -12.89 -7.34
C VAL A 149 9.10 -13.74 -8.53
N THR A 150 9.36 -15.03 -8.43
CA THR A 150 8.92 -16.01 -9.41
C THR A 150 7.81 -16.82 -8.79
N ALA A 151 6.65 -16.88 -9.44
CA ALA A 151 5.52 -17.68 -8.98
C ALA A 151 5.10 -18.68 -10.06
N ILE A 152 4.87 -19.91 -9.64
CA ILE A 152 4.46 -21.02 -10.47
C ILE A 152 3.11 -21.50 -9.96
N GLY A 153 2.11 -21.52 -10.82
CA GLY A 153 0.82 -22.12 -10.51
C GLY A 153 0.67 -23.44 -11.23
N GLU A 154 0.12 -24.43 -10.56
CA GLU A 154 -0.18 -25.74 -11.10
C GLU A 154 -1.67 -26.08 -10.91
N VAL A 155 -2.30 -26.58 -11.96
CA VAL A 155 -3.68 -27.04 -11.93
C VAL A 155 -3.81 -28.30 -12.80
N ASN A 156 -4.17 -29.45 -12.21
CA ASN A 156 -4.31 -30.72 -12.89
C ASN A 156 -3.06 -31.11 -13.73
N GLY A 157 -1.86 -30.73 -13.29
CA GLY A 157 -0.61 -30.97 -13.98
C GLY A 157 -0.23 -29.91 -15.04
N GLU A 158 -1.13 -28.98 -15.37
CA GLU A 158 -0.82 -27.81 -16.20
C GLU A 158 -0.12 -26.76 -15.36
N ARG A 159 1.04 -26.27 -15.82
CA ARG A 159 1.85 -25.30 -15.10
C ARG A 159 1.99 -23.99 -15.86
N ARG A 160 1.92 -22.88 -15.14
CA ARG A 160 2.24 -21.54 -15.63
C ARG A 160 3.16 -20.84 -14.65
N ARG A 161 4.12 -20.12 -15.19
CA ARG A 161 5.10 -19.36 -14.42
C ARG A 161 5.02 -17.88 -14.78
N ILE A 162 5.00 -17.05 -13.77
CA ILE A 162 5.11 -15.61 -13.89
C ILE A 162 6.31 -15.15 -13.09
N GLN A 163 6.93 -14.08 -13.54
CA GLN A 163 8.01 -13.42 -12.83
C GLN A 163 7.68 -11.95 -12.68
N ALA A 164 7.88 -11.42 -11.48
CA ALA A 164 7.67 -10.01 -11.19
C ALA A 164 8.91 -9.41 -10.55
N ARG A 165 9.30 -8.25 -11.02
CA ARG A 165 10.27 -7.40 -10.36
C ARG A 165 9.53 -6.54 -9.36
N VAL A 166 9.90 -6.70 -8.10
CA VAL A 166 9.37 -5.93 -6.98
C VAL A 166 10.45 -5.03 -6.43
N ALA A 167 10.11 -3.81 -6.11
CA ALA A 167 11.00 -2.88 -5.48
C ALA A 167 10.47 -2.49 -4.12
N SER A 168 11.37 -2.32 -3.17
CA SER A 168 11.04 -1.70 -1.91
C SER A 168 11.61 -0.30 -1.90
N TYR A 169 10.78 0.66 -1.55
CA TYR A 169 11.29 1.92 -1.07
C TYR A 169 11.82 1.71 0.34
N ILE A 170 13.12 1.63 0.49
CA ILE A 170 13.74 1.72 1.81
C ILE A 170 13.49 3.13 2.31
N GLY A 171 12.46 3.30 3.11
CA GLY A 171 12.30 4.43 4.02
C GLY A 171 12.48 5.86 3.50
N THR A 172 12.48 6.10 2.17
CA THR A 172 12.97 7.36 1.65
C THR A 172 11.92 8.40 1.38
N GLN A 173 10.66 8.05 1.28
CA GLN A 173 9.65 9.07 1.03
C GLN A 173 8.34 8.77 1.74
N LEU A 174 8.27 9.05 3.03
CA LEU A 174 6.96 9.22 3.68
C LEU A 174 6.12 10.28 2.97
N PHE A 175 6.78 11.20 2.26
CA PHE A 175 6.18 12.30 1.52
C PHE A 175 6.69 12.33 0.07
N PRO A 176 6.22 11.44 -0.81
CA PRO A 176 6.75 11.29 -2.18
C PRO A 176 6.45 12.48 -3.10
N VAL A 177 5.69 13.45 -2.65
CA VAL A 177 5.43 14.70 -3.37
C VAL A 177 5.81 15.87 -2.48
N GLY A 178 6.33 16.92 -3.08
CA GLY A 178 6.65 18.16 -2.39
C GLY A 178 5.40 18.93 -1.96
N GLY A 179 4.61 18.37 -1.04
CA GLY A 179 3.36 18.96 -0.64
C GLY A 179 2.44 18.01 0.11
N ILE A 180 1.31 17.69 -0.50
CA ILE A 180 0.27 16.84 0.07
C ILE A 180 0.11 15.60 -0.81
N LEU A 181 0.19 14.43 -0.19
CA LEU A 181 -0.21 13.18 -0.81
C LEU A 181 -1.44 12.60 -0.10
N ALA A 182 -2.50 12.32 -0.85
CA ALA A 182 -3.64 11.58 -0.32
C ALA A 182 -4.09 10.49 -1.30
N ILE A 183 -3.95 9.22 -0.90
CA ILE A 183 -4.16 8.11 -1.83
C ILE A 183 -5.61 7.96 -2.30
N ASN A 184 -6.59 8.30 -1.48
CA ASN A 184 -8.02 8.12 -1.79
C ASN A 184 -8.74 9.43 -2.20
N GLY A 185 -7.99 10.52 -2.42
CA GLY A 185 -8.51 11.77 -2.95
C GLY A 185 -8.23 13.00 -2.09
N ILE A 186 -8.29 14.16 -2.74
CA ILE A 186 -8.08 15.47 -2.14
C ILE A 186 -9.23 16.38 -2.53
N LYS A 187 -9.79 17.10 -1.54
CA LYS A 187 -10.77 18.15 -1.76
C LYS A 187 -10.24 19.49 -1.26
N VAL A 188 -10.14 20.44 -2.15
CA VAL A 188 -9.75 21.83 -1.85
C VAL A 188 -10.96 22.71 -2.14
N LYS A 189 -11.69 23.11 -1.09
CA LYS A 189 -12.96 23.84 -1.25
C LYS A 189 -12.76 25.34 -1.06
N ASN A 190 -13.48 26.10 -1.88
CA ASN A 190 -13.66 27.55 -1.80
C ASN A 190 -12.49 28.34 -1.25
N THR A 191 -11.86 29.17 -2.03
CA THR A 191 -10.80 30.11 -1.62
C THR A 191 -9.62 29.50 -0.83
N ALA A 192 -9.53 28.19 -0.70
CA ALA A 192 -8.38 27.54 -0.05
C ALA A 192 -7.13 27.64 -0.94
N ILE A 193 -5.97 27.85 -0.30
CA ILE A 193 -4.70 28.07 -0.97
C ILE A 193 -3.72 26.96 -0.58
N VAL A 194 -3.13 26.32 -1.59
CA VAL A 194 -2.10 25.29 -1.42
C VAL A 194 -0.84 25.72 -2.14
N SER A 195 0.22 25.97 -1.41
CA SER A 195 1.55 26.24 -1.99
C SER A 195 2.39 24.98 -1.98
N GLY A 196 2.23 24.12 -2.94
CA GLY A 196 2.92 22.84 -3.02
C GLY A 196 2.27 21.98 -4.06
N VAL A 197 2.77 20.76 -4.22
CA VAL A 197 2.21 19.77 -5.14
C VAL A 197 1.08 19.01 -4.44
N LEU A 198 0.00 18.73 -5.15
CA LEU A 198 -1.00 17.75 -4.73
C LEU A 198 -0.78 16.43 -5.44
N GLY A 199 -0.62 15.36 -4.70
CA GLY A 199 -0.49 13.99 -5.22
C GLY A 199 -1.69 13.13 -4.82
N SER A 200 -2.25 12.32 -5.74
CA SER A 200 -3.33 11.39 -5.39
C SER A 200 -3.50 10.25 -6.41
N ASN A 201 -3.92 9.07 -5.92
CA ASN A 201 -4.47 8.02 -6.78
C ASN A 201 -6.00 8.16 -6.94
N GLY A 202 -6.65 8.90 -6.04
CA GLY A 202 -8.08 9.20 -6.11
C GLY A 202 -8.33 10.55 -6.77
N GLN A 203 -9.58 10.92 -6.84
CA GLN A 203 -9.99 12.17 -7.45
C GLN A 203 -9.53 13.40 -6.65
N ILE A 204 -9.02 14.40 -7.36
CA ILE A 204 -8.74 15.74 -6.79
C ILE A 204 -9.87 16.67 -7.23
N GLU A 205 -10.54 17.28 -6.26
CA GLU A 205 -11.61 18.26 -6.49
C GLU A 205 -11.16 19.64 -6.00
N LEU A 206 -11.16 20.62 -6.89
CA LEU A 206 -10.91 22.02 -6.56
C LEU A 206 -12.22 22.78 -6.59
N GLY A 207 -12.58 23.39 -5.46
CA GLY A 207 -13.73 24.28 -5.36
C GLY A 207 -13.45 25.65 -6.00
N ASN A 208 -14.47 26.51 -5.98
CA ASN A 208 -14.38 27.83 -6.61
C ASN A 208 -13.28 28.70 -5.99
N ASN A 209 -12.53 29.41 -6.84
CA ASN A 209 -11.47 30.34 -6.44
C ASN A 209 -10.36 29.72 -5.57
N SER A 210 -10.18 28.41 -5.60
CA SER A 210 -9.05 27.76 -4.95
C SER A 210 -7.78 27.86 -5.81
N SER A 211 -6.62 27.85 -5.15
CA SER A 211 -5.33 28.00 -5.84
C SER A 211 -4.33 26.93 -5.39
N ILE A 212 -3.66 26.32 -6.36
CA ILE A 212 -2.57 25.37 -6.16
C ILE A 212 -1.34 25.89 -6.91
N ALA A 213 -0.27 26.18 -6.18
CA ALA A 213 0.93 26.76 -6.81
C ALA A 213 1.84 25.71 -7.46
N GLY A 214 1.97 24.51 -6.87
CA GLY A 214 2.97 23.51 -7.27
C GLY A 214 2.51 22.47 -8.30
N GLY A 215 1.25 22.53 -8.73
CA GLY A 215 0.69 21.57 -9.70
C GLY A 215 0.10 20.31 -9.06
N ILE A 216 -0.40 19.42 -9.92
CA ILE A 216 -1.06 18.17 -9.54
C ILE A 216 -0.29 16.98 -10.13
N LYS A 217 0.03 16.00 -9.29
CA LYS A 217 0.61 14.71 -9.68
C LYS A 217 -0.38 13.59 -9.37
N LEU A 218 -0.97 13.03 -10.40
CA LEU A 218 -1.90 11.91 -10.27
C LEU A 218 -1.15 10.58 -10.26
N GLY A 219 -1.80 9.54 -9.75
CA GLY A 219 -1.35 8.17 -9.89
C GLY A 219 -1.16 7.75 -11.33
N THR A 220 -1.46 6.53 -11.67
CA THR A 220 -1.36 6.05 -13.08
C THR A 220 -2.45 6.68 -13.95
N SER A 221 -2.39 6.40 -15.26
CA SER A 221 -3.36 6.88 -16.25
C SER A 221 -4.82 6.51 -15.94
N SER A 222 -5.04 5.49 -15.10
CA SER A 222 -6.37 5.09 -14.60
C SER A 222 -6.93 6.02 -13.51
N THR A 223 -6.11 6.91 -12.93
CA THR A 223 -6.58 7.87 -11.93
C THR A 223 -7.49 8.92 -12.57
N PRO A 224 -8.68 9.20 -11.98
CA PRO A 224 -9.59 10.19 -12.54
C PRO A 224 -8.94 11.57 -12.66
N PRO A 225 -9.21 12.32 -13.74
CA PRO A 225 -8.70 13.68 -13.91
C PRO A 225 -9.25 14.59 -12.80
N PRO A 226 -8.53 15.68 -12.46
CA PRO A 226 -9.01 16.61 -11.44
C PRO A 226 -10.28 17.34 -11.90
N ILE A 227 -11.19 17.59 -10.96
CA ILE A 227 -12.35 18.46 -11.17
C ILE A 227 -11.96 19.88 -10.72
N LEU A 228 -12.07 20.83 -11.63
CA LEU A 228 -11.72 22.23 -11.40
C LEU A 228 -12.97 23.10 -11.26
N GLY A 229 -13.14 23.75 -10.11
CA GLY A 229 -14.21 24.73 -9.89
C GLY A 229 -13.94 26.03 -10.62
N SER A 230 -14.97 26.86 -10.73
CA SER A 230 -14.89 28.18 -11.38
C SER A 230 -13.86 29.09 -10.70
N GLY A 231 -12.96 29.67 -11.48
CA GLY A 231 -11.91 30.56 -10.98
C GLY A 231 -10.80 29.85 -10.19
N SER A 232 -10.78 28.53 -10.15
CA SER A 232 -9.65 27.79 -9.57
C SER A 232 -8.42 27.84 -10.49
N THR A 233 -7.23 27.83 -9.89
CA THR A 233 -5.96 27.88 -10.60
C THR A 233 -5.04 26.73 -10.18
N VAL A 234 -4.32 26.16 -11.14
CA VAL A 234 -3.31 25.13 -10.92
C VAL A 234 -2.02 25.60 -11.56
N GLY A 235 -0.97 25.71 -10.77
CA GLY A 235 0.39 26.04 -11.22
C GLY A 235 1.11 24.79 -11.74
N GLY A 236 2.43 24.96 -11.98
CA GLY A 236 3.27 23.92 -12.56
C GLY A 236 3.30 23.96 -14.09
N ASN A 237 4.27 23.30 -14.66
CA ASN A 237 4.38 23.16 -16.11
C ASN A 237 4.91 21.77 -16.47
N PRO A 238 4.05 20.85 -16.91
CA PRO A 238 2.59 20.98 -17.05
C PRO A 238 1.86 21.04 -15.69
N PRO A 239 0.66 21.64 -15.64
CA PRO A 239 -0.07 21.80 -14.37
C PRO A 239 -0.59 20.48 -13.78
N VAL A 240 -0.85 19.49 -14.62
CA VAL A 240 -1.28 18.14 -14.24
C VAL A 240 -0.39 17.12 -14.89
N THR A 241 0.13 16.20 -14.10
CA THR A 241 0.96 15.09 -14.57
C THR A 241 0.42 13.77 -14.01
N TYR A 242 0.68 12.69 -14.73
CA TYR A 242 0.40 11.31 -14.27
C TYR A 242 1.72 10.60 -14.06
N ARG A 243 1.77 9.73 -13.08
CA ARG A 243 2.87 8.78 -12.95
C ARG A 243 2.85 7.82 -14.13
N SER A 244 4.03 7.36 -14.51
CA SER A 244 4.12 6.29 -15.49
C SER A 244 3.55 4.97 -14.94
N GLU A 245 3.10 4.09 -15.83
CA GLU A 245 2.66 2.75 -15.43
C GLU A 245 3.81 1.95 -14.75
N ALA A 246 5.06 2.25 -15.11
CA ALA A 246 6.23 1.64 -14.49
C ALA A 246 6.44 2.10 -13.03
N GLU A 247 6.09 3.33 -12.70
CA GLU A 247 6.13 3.84 -11.31
C GLU A 247 4.96 3.33 -10.47
N GLY A 248 3.86 2.92 -11.12
CA GLY A 248 2.65 2.48 -10.46
C GLY A 248 1.93 3.60 -9.67
N ALA A 249 0.87 3.23 -8.99
CA ALA A 249 0.14 4.13 -8.10
C ALA A 249 0.95 4.46 -6.84
N TYR A 250 0.63 5.58 -6.19
CA TYR A 250 1.21 5.91 -4.88
C TYR A 250 0.79 4.88 -3.84
N VAL A 251 1.74 4.49 -3.00
CA VAL A 251 1.50 3.61 -1.85
C VAL A 251 1.99 4.31 -0.59
N LEU A 252 1.18 4.29 0.45
CA LEU A 252 1.57 4.73 1.78
C LEU A 252 1.69 3.51 2.68
N ALA A 253 2.87 3.32 3.25
CA ALA A 253 3.10 2.27 4.23
C ALA A 253 2.23 2.49 5.48
N PRO A 254 1.76 1.43 6.16
CA PRO A 254 1.20 1.56 7.50
C PRO A 254 2.20 2.24 8.43
N VAL A 255 1.69 2.96 9.43
CA VAL A 255 2.56 3.55 10.46
C VAL A 255 3.18 2.43 11.28
N ASP A 256 4.51 2.37 11.32
CA ASP A 256 5.20 1.51 12.27
C ASP A 256 5.24 2.18 13.65
N MET A 257 4.56 1.59 14.59
CA MET A 257 4.55 2.03 15.99
C MET A 257 5.71 1.44 16.79
N GLY A 258 6.42 0.44 16.27
CA GLY A 258 7.47 -0.25 17.02
C GLY A 258 7.02 -0.61 18.42
N ASN A 259 7.87 -0.33 19.40
CA ASN A 259 7.59 -0.52 20.83
C ASN A 259 7.12 0.77 21.54
N THR A 260 6.73 1.82 20.80
CA THR A 260 6.34 3.13 21.38
C THR A 260 5.16 3.08 22.34
N ALA A 261 4.36 2.01 22.27
CA ALA A 261 3.28 1.80 23.26
C ALA A 261 3.83 1.62 24.70
N THR A 262 5.02 1.06 24.83
CA THR A 262 5.68 0.79 26.12
C THR A 262 6.93 1.63 26.37
N VAL A 263 7.63 2.01 25.32
CA VAL A 263 8.85 2.81 25.38
C VAL A 263 8.55 4.17 24.77
N ASN A 264 8.26 5.15 25.60
CA ASN A 264 7.91 6.51 25.21
C ASN A 264 8.21 7.52 26.32
N ASP A 265 8.20 8.79 25.98
CA ASP A 265 8.50 9.90 26.86
C ASP A 265 7.26 10.49 27.55
N ASN A 266 6.10 9.86 27.50
CA ASN A 266 4.86 10.36 28.14
C ASN A 266 5.03 10.60 29.65
N GLY A 267 5.92 9.84 30.30
CA GLY A 267 6.24 10.03 31.72
C GLY A 267 6.81 11.42 32.05
N ARG A 268 7.38 12.13 31.09
CA ARG A 268 7.87 13.50 31.26
C ARG A 268 6.76 14.48 31.62
N ILE A 269 5.53 14.23 31.12
CA ILE A 269 4.35 15.07 31.43
C ILE A 269 4.01 14.94 32.90
N THR A 270 4.03 13.72 33.45
CA THR A 270 3.72 13.47 34.85
C THR A 270 4.85 13.81 35.80
N SER A 271 6.09 13.73 35.36
CA SER A 271 7.28 14.07 36.15
C SER A 271 7.53 15.58 36.23
N GLY A 272 6.78 16.39 35.43
CA GLY A 272 6.96 17.83 35.36
C GLY A 272 8.17 18.29 34.55
N GLN A 273 8.81 17.40 33.79
CA GLN A 273 9.85 17.78 32.84
C GLN A 273 9.26 18.54 31.65
N ASP A 274 8.08 18.12 31.19
CA ASP A 274 7.26 18.87 30.27
C ASP A 274 6.26 19.70 31.09
N THR A 275 6.24 21.00 30.83
CA THR A 275 5.50 21.96 31.66
C THR A 275 4.19 22.36 31.00
N GLY A 276 3.15 22.57 31.82
CA GLY A 276 1.87 22.98 31.27
C GLY A 276 0.86 23.38 32.32
N SER A 277 -0.18 24.10 31.88
CA SER A 277 -1.33 24.46 32.70
C SER A 277 -2.58 23.75 32.21
N HIS A 278 -3.43 23.30 33.13
CA HIS A 278 -4.68 22.63 32.82
C HIS A 278 -4.48 21.31 32.02
N VAL A 279 -3.34 20.63 32.24
CA VAL A 279 -2.96 19.38 31.56
C VAL A 279 -3.30 18.20 32.45
N THR A 280 -3.92 17.21 31.87
CA THR A 280 -4.14 15.89 32.49
C THR A 280 -3.62 14.80 31.55
N TYR A 281 -2.66 14.03 32.04
CA TYR A 281 -2.23 12.80 31.37
C TYR A 281 -2.62 11.62 32.26
N THR A 282 -3.31 10.65 31.67
CA THR A 282 -3.77 9.44 32.33
C THR A 282 -3.29 8.20 31.56
N ASN A 283 -2.72 7.25 32.30
CA ASN A 283 -2.34 5.96 31.76
C ASN A 283 -2.78 4.85 32.71
N THR A 284 -4.06 4.55 32.68
CA THR A 284 -4.69 3.49 33.47
C THR A 284 -5.41 2.51 32.55
N ALA A 285 -5.80 1.35 33.06
CA ALA A 285 -6.59 0.40 32.28
C ALA A 285 -7.92 0.98 31.77
N ALA A 286 -8.52 1.93 32.50
CA ALA A 286 -9.77 2.60 32.11
C ALA A 286 -9.56 3.78 31.14
N ALA A 287 -8.38 4.39 31.13
CA ALA A 287 -8.02 5.53 30.27
C ALA A 287 -6.56 5.40 29.84
N PRO A 288 -6.24 4.48 28.92
CA PRO A 288 -4.87 4.26 28.50
C PRO A 288 -4.32 5.45 27.72
N ARG A 289 -3.11 5.88 28.06
CA ARG A 289 -2.32 6.93 27.38
C ARG A 289 -3.16 8.10 26.83
N THR A 290 -4.02 8.64 27.70
CA THR A 290 -4.93 9.74 27.35
C THR A 290 -4.33 11.07 27.76
N LEU A 291 -4.19 12.00 26.82
CA LEU A 291 -3.80 13.38 27.06
C LEU A 291 -5.03 14.29 26.92
N SER A 292 -5.28 15.10 27.92
CA SER A 292 -6.34 16.13 27.90
C SER A 292 -5.76 17.46 28.35
N ILE A 293 -5.96 18.50 27.54
CA ILE A 293 -5.64 19.88 27.89
C ILE A 293 -6.96 20.65 27.89
N ALA A 294 -7.34 21.18 29.03
CA ALA A 294 -8.60 21.91 29.17
C ALA A 294 -8.54 23.27 28.43
N ASN A 295 -9.68 23.96 28.37
CA ASN A 295 -9.77 25.27 27.71
C ASN A 295 -8.71 26.24 28.24
N ASN A 296 -8.06 26.96 27.31
CA ASN A 296 -6.97 27.92 27.57
C ASN A 296 -5.75 27.28 28.27
N GLY A 297 -5.67 25.95 28.29
CA GLY A 297 -4.52 25.24 28.82
C GLY A 297 -3.36 25.17 27.84
N SER A 298 -2.19 24.90 28.35
CA SER A 298 -0.99 24.71 27.51
C SER A 298 -0.10 23.60 28.01
N LEU A 299 0.59 22.95 27.08
CA LEU A 299 1.62 21.95 27.35
C LEU A 299 2.85 22.27 26.51
N THR A 300 4.02 22.34 27.13
CA THR A 300 5.29 22.47 26.41
C THR A 300 6.03 21.15 26.41
N LEU A 301 6.28 20.60 25.22
CA LEU A 301 7.01 19.35 25.04
C LEU A 301 8.49 19.63 24.73
N GLY A 302 9.37 19.00 25.50
CA GLY A 302 10.80 19.26 25.46
C GLY A 302 11.60 18.43 24.44
N GLY A 303 10.96 17.57 23.68
CA GLY A 303 11.61 16.66 22.72
C GLY A 303 11.48 15.21 23.14
N GLY A 304 11.48 14.30 22.15
CA GLY A 304 11.35 12.87 22.39
C GLY A 304 10.22 12.22 21.62
N THR A 305 9.87 10.99 22.02
CA THR A 305 8.84 10.17 21.40
C THR A 305 7.65 10.04 22.33
N TYR A 306 6.51 10.53 21.91
CA TYR A 306 5.25 10.47 22.67
C TYR A 306 4.27 9.54 21.95
N ASN A 307 3.55 8.71 22.70
CA ASN A 307 2.53 7.81 22.16
C ASN A 307 1.24 7.92 22.97
N PHE A 308 0.17 8.35 22.30
CA PHE A 308 -1.14 8.54 22.92
C PHE A 308 -2.19 7.67 22.23
N CYS A 309 -3.13 7.18 23.02
CA CYS A 309 -4.35 6.52 22.53
C CYS A 309 -5.47 7.52 22.24
N LYS A 310 -5.44 8.65 22.94
CA LYS A 310 -6.44 9.71 22.79
C LYS A 310 -5.82 11.05 23.16
N VAL A 311 -6.08 12.06 22.34
CA VAL A 311 -5.68 13.45 22.61
C VAL A 311 -6.91 14.33 22.54
N THR A 312 -7.09 15.17 23.56
CA THR A 312 -8.16 16.16 23.59
C THR A 312 -7.59 17.54 23.94
N LEU A 313 -7.74 18.48 23.04
CA LEU A 313 -7.44 19.88 23.28
C LEU A 313 -8.75 20.66 23.39
N GLY A 314 -8.96 21.31 24.53
CA GLY A 314 -10.08 22.22 24.72
C GLY A 314 -9.96 23.47 23.86
N ASN A 315 -10.94 24.37 23.94
CA ASN A 315 -10.91 25.62 23.19
C ASN A 315 -9.71 26.51 23.61
N ASN A 316 -9.00 27.03 22.61
CA ASN A 316 -7.78 27.85 22.80
C ASN A 316 -6.69 27.12 23.62
N ALA A 317 -6.72 25.78 23.66
CA ALA A 317 -5.65 24.99 24.24
C ALA A 317 -4.54 24.76 23.21
N TYR A 318 -3.29 24.64 23.67
CA TYR A 318 -2.19 24.46 22.75
C TYR A 318 -1.09 23.54 23.29
N ILE A 319 -0.41 22.86 22.36
CA ILE A 319 0.83 22.15 22.60
C ILE A 319 1.95 22.95 21.96
N THR A 320 2.92 23.38 22.74
CA THR A 320 4.11 24.09 22.26
C THR A 320 5.30 23.15 22.20
N ILE A 321 6.01 23.16 21.09
CA ILE A 321 7.28 22.47 20.94
C ILE A 321 8.39 23.40 21.42
N ALA A 322 9.19 22.96 22.37
CA ALA A 322 10.30 23.76 22.88
C ALA A 322 11.30 24.08 21.75
N ALA A 323 11.92 25.23 21.80
CA ALA A 323 12.87 25.66 20.77
C ALA A 323 14.00 24.63 20.62
N GLY A 324 14.26 24.21 19.38
CA GLY A 324 15.27 23.19 19.06
C GLY A 324 14.87 21.76 19.38
N ALA A 325 13.71 21.53 19.99
CA ALA A 325 13.24 20.17 20.29
C ALA A 325 12.78 19.45 19.01
N LYS A 326 13.05 18.14 18.94
CA LYS A 326 12.53 17.25 17.92
C LYS A 326 11.53 16.29 18.57
N ILE A 327 10.32 16.21 18.04
CA ILE A 327 9.21 15.41 18.59
C ILE A 327 8.67 14.45 17.55
N ARG A 328 8.54 13.19 17.95
CA ARG A 328 7.73 12.18 17.29
C ARG A 328 6.46 11.97 18.11
N PHE A 329 5.33 12.33 17.55
CA PHE A 329 4.03 12.26 18.19
C PHE A 329 3.21 11.16 17.54
N PHE A 330 3.05 10.04 18.23
CA PHE A 330 2.30 8.90 17.76
C PHE A 330 0.88 8.91 18.31
N LEU A 331 -0.10 8.75 17.44
CA LEU A 331 -1.49 8.50 17.78
C LEU A 331 -1.80 7.03 17.47
N ASP A 332 -1.82 6.22 18.52
CA ASP A 332 -2.03 4.79 18.45
C ASP A 332 -3.52 4.43 18.40
N SER A 333 -3.88 3.24 17.94
CA SER A 333 -5.26 2.88 17.62
C SER A 333 -5.75 1.65 18.38
N PRO A 334 -7.05 1.61 18.76
CA PRO A 334 -7.70 0.38 19.23
C PRO A 334 -7.65 -0.78 18.23
N ASP A 335 -7.49 -0.49 16.94
CA ASP A 335 -7.44 -1.52 15.89
C ASP A 335 -6.06 -2.17 15.76
N ARG A 336 -5.02 -1.57 16.34
CA ARG A 336 -3.68 -2.16 16.32
C ARG A 336 -3.55 -3.24 17.43
N ALA A 337 -3.18 -4.45 17.02
CA ALA A 337 -2.87 -5.52 17.96
C ALA A 337 -1.74 -5.09 18.94
N GLY A 338 -1.95 -5.32 20.21
CA GLY A 338 -0.98 -4.95 21.26
C GLY A 338 -0.84 -3.45 21.52
N SER A 339 -1.70 -2.59 20.94
CA SER A 339 -1.69 -1.15 21.22
C SER A 339 -1.93 -0.81 22.67
N GLY A 340 -2.75 -1.60 23.39
CA GLY A 340 -3.24 -1.24 24.72
C GLY A 340 -4.15 0.00 24.73
N CYS A 341 -4.74 0.38 23.58
CA CYS A 341 -5.63 1.54 23.45
C CYS A 341 -7.12 1.21 23.63
N ILE A 342 -7.44 0.02 24.06
CA ILE A 342 -8.81 -0.37 24.41
C ILE A 342 -8.96 -0.24 25.93
N PRO A 343 -9.80 0.68 26.45
CA PRO A 343 -10.09 0.77 27.87
C PRO A 343 -10.68 -0.54 28.42
N SER A 344 -10.39 -0.84 29.68
CA SER A 344 -10.92 -2.03 30.32
C SER A 344 -12.44 -2.07 30.25
N GLY A 345 -12.99 -3.23 29.89
CA GLY A 345 -14.44 -3.42 29.75
C GLY A 345 -15.04 -2.88 28.44
N GLN A 346 -14.24 -2.37 27.50
CA GLN A 346 -14.70 -1.91 26.20
C GLN A 346 -14.23 -2.84 25.08
N THR A 347 -14.96 -2.85 23.98
CA THR A 347 -14.53 -3.42 22.69
C THR A 347 -13.75 -2.36 21.89
N ALA A 348 -13.01 -2.75 20.85
CA ALA A 348 -12.35 -1.82 19.96
C ALA A 348 -13.35 -0.83 19.31
N ALA A 349 -14.54 -1.29 18.92
CA ALA A 349 -15.58 -0.43 18.36
C ALA A 349 -16.08 0.62 19.36
N GLN A 350 -16.29 0.24 20.63
CA GLN A 350 -16.67 1.17 21.69
C GLN A 350 -15.55 2.17 22.00
N ALA A 351 -14.31 1.72 22.03
CA ALA A 351 -13.16 2.59 22.23
C ALA A 351 -13.07 3.64 21.10
N LYS A 352 -13.21 3.23 19.83
CA LYS A 352 -13.27 4.16 18.68
C LYS A 352 -14.40 5.17 18.80
N ALA A 353 -15.61 4.72 19.16
CA ALA A 353 -16.76 5.60 19.38
C ALA A 353 -16.52 6.61 20.52
N ASN A 354 -15.69 6.26 21.51
CA ASN A 354 -15.24 7.13 22.59
C ASN A 354 -14.02 8.00 22.23
N GLY A 355 -13.59 7.99 20.96
CA GLY A 355 -12.51 8.81 20.41
C GLY A 355 -11.10 8.29 20.68
N TYR A 356 -10.94 7.02 21.11
CA TYR A 356 -9.61 6.39 21.17
C TYR A 356 -9.10 6.09 19.76
N GLY A 357 -7.81 6.31 19.56
CA GLY A 357 -7.16 6.33 18.25
C GLY A 357 -7.23 7.68 17.57
N GLY A 358 -7.94 8.64 18.14
CA GLY A 358 -8.25 9.93 17.55
C GLY A 358 -7.75 11.14 18.34
N MET A 359 -7.87 12.29 17.69
CA MET A 359 -7.54 13.59 18.24
C MET A 359 -8.77 14.50 18.14
N VAL A 360 -9.18 15.07 19.25
CA VAL A 360 -10.28 16.05 19.34
C VAL A 360 -9.67 17.43 19.60
N LEU A 361 -9.88 18.34 18.68
CA LEU A 361 -9.32 19.68 18.71
C LEU A 361 -10.44 20.70 18.88
N GLY A 362 -10.44 21.42 20.00
CA GLY A 362 -11.37 22.51 20.27
C GLY A 362 -11.13 23.72 19.36
N GLN A 363 -12.08 24.63 19.35
CA GLN A 363 -11.97 25.86 18.56
C GLN A 363 -10.77 26.69 19.01
N GLY A 364 -9.91 27.10 18.08
CA GLY A 364 -8.71 27.88 18.37
C GLY A 364 -7.58 27.08 19.02
N SER A 365 -7.75 25.77 19.21
CA SER A 365 -6.64 24.93 19.67
C SER A 365 -5.54 24.82 18.62
N ASN A 366 -4.29 24.66 19.05
CA ASN A 366 -3.15 24.72 18.16
C ASN A 366 -1.97 23.86 18.60
N PHE A 367 -1.14 23.51 17.63
CA PHE A 367 0.21 22.98 17.82
C PHE A 367 1.22 24.08 17.42
N ASN A 368 1.85 24.68 18.40
CA ASN A 368 2.80 25.76 18.19
C ASN A 368 4.22 25.18 18.10
N ASN A 369 4.72 25.04 16.87
CA ASN A 369 6.11 24.68 16.61
C ASN A 369 6.84 25.89 16.04
N PRO A 370 7.70 26.57 16.83
CA PRO A 370 8.46 27.72 16.34
C PRO A 370 9.62 27.31 15.41
N GLY A 371 9.95 26.02 15.34
CA GLY A 371 11.01 25.49 14.50
C GLY A 371 10.53 25.02 13.13
N HIS A 372 11.37 24.23 12.49
CA HIS A 372 11.05 23.63 11.20
C HIS A 372 9.97 22.56 11.35
N ALA A 373 9.16 22.35 10.31
CA ALA A 373 8.08 21.37 10.32
C ALA A 373 8.58 19.94 10.63
N ILE A 374 9.79 19.58 10.21
CA ILE A 374 10.42 18.29 10.51
C ILE A 374 10.65 18.04 12.00
N ASN A 375 10.75 19.10 12.79
CA ASN A 375 10.94 18.97 14.23
C ASN A 375 9.68 18.50 14.97
N PHE A 376 8.52 18.58 14.32
CA PHE A 376 7.26 18.07 14.85
C PHE A 376 6.61 17.10 13.88
N GLN A 377 6.81 15.82 14.13
CA GLN A 377 6.35 14.73 13.31
C GLN A 377 5.14 14.06 13.97
N ILE A 378 4.02 13.98 13.27
CA ILE A 378 2.79 13.37 13.75
C ILE A 378 2.54 12.10 12.92
N TYR A 379 2.47 10.97 13.58
CA TYR A 379 2.18 9.67 13.00
C TYR A 379 0.84 9.15 13.53
N MET A 380 -0.12 8.88 12.67
CA MET A 380 -1.43 8.38 13.05
C MET A 380 -1.65 6.99 12.45
N TYR A 381 -1.84 5.99 13.31
CA TYR A 381 -2.17 4.65 12.86
C TYR A 381 -3.53 4.63 12.15
N GLY A 382 -4.51 5.35 12.68
CA GLY A 382 -5.86 5.43 12.15
C GLY A 382 -6.70 4.19 12.45
N TYR A 383 -7.81 4.04 11.71
CA TYR A 383 -8.70 2.89 11.85
C TYR A 383 -8.64 2.01 10.60
N THR A 384 -8.63 0.70 10.80
CA THR A 384 -8.56 -0.28 9.70
C THR A 384 -9.82 -0.29 8.83
N ASP A 385 -10.95 0.20 9.35
CA ASP A 385 -12.22 0.36 8.63
C ASP A 385 -12.27 1.64 7.77
N GLY A 386 -11.21 2.45 7.77
CA GLY A 386 -11.12 3.68 6.98
C GLY A 386 -12.00 4.84 7.47
N THR A 387 -12.62 4.73 8.65
CA THR A 387 -13.52 5.76 9.21
C THR A 387 -12.79 6.80 10.05
N HIS A 388 -11.49 6.64 10.28
CA HIS A 388 -10.72 7.57 11.09
C HIS A 388 -10.65 8.95 10.45
N LYS A 389 -11.06 9.97 11.23
CA LYS A 389 -11.05 11.36 10.80
C LYS A 389 -10.50 12.27 11.90
N VAL A 390 -9.63 13.19 11.49
CA VAL A 390 -9.15 14.27 12.37
C VAL A 390 -9.49 15.60 11.72
N GLU A 391 -10.10 16.50 12.50
CA GLU A 391 -10.52 17.81 12.04
C GLU A 391 -9.79 18.92 12.79
N PHE A 392 -9.11 19.79 12.04
CA PHE A 392 -8.38 20.95 12.52
C PHE A 392 -9.26 22.20 12.33
N ASN A 393 -9.81 22.75 13.42
CA ASN A 393 -10.79 23.82 13.39
C ASN A 393 -10.19 25.14 13.82
N ASN A 394 -10.22 26.17 12.95
CA ASN A 394 -9.79 27.54 13.26
C ASN A 394 -8.42 27.60 13.97
N THR A 395 -7.54 26.68 13.64
CA THR A 395 -6.20 26.62 14.21
C THR A 395 -5.31 27.65 13.53
N SER A 396 -4.44 28.31 14.27
CA SER A 396 -3.33 29.05 13.68
C SER A 396 -2.43 28.10 12.88
N ALA A 397 -1.64 28.65 11.98
CA ALA A 397 -0.75 27.84 11.13
C ALA A 397 0.14 26.93 11.98
N MET A 398 0.05 25.64 11.74
CA MET A 398 0.85 24.61 12.41
C MET A 398 2.06 24.26 11.53
N ASN A 399 3.26 24.20 12.11
CA ASN A 399 4.45 23.68 11.42
C ASN A 399 4.65 22.21 11.79
N ALA A 400 4.31 21.30 10.88
CA ALA A 400 4.40 19.86 11.15
C ALA A 400 4.56 19.01 9.89
N ALA A 401 5.11 17.81 10.09
CA ALA A 401 5.03 16.72 9.13
C ALA A 401 3.98 15.71 9.63
N ILE A 402 2.93 15.45 8.86
CA ILE A 402 1.83 14.56 9.26
C ILE A 402 1.79 13.34 8.34
N TYR A 403 1.94 12.17 8.91
CA TYR A 403 1.84 10.89 8.24
C TYR A 403 0.68 10.06 8.81
N ALA A 404 -0.39 9.91 8.04
CA ALA A 404 -1.66 9.35 8.49
C ALA A 404 -2.32 8.47 7.40
N PRO A 405 -1.68 7.38 6.98
CA PRO A 405 -2.06 6.60 5.78
C PRO A 405 -3.48 6.04 5.81
N SER A 406 -4.03 5.79 7.01
CA SER A 406 -5.39 5.26 7.21
C SER A 406 -6.38 6.31 7.72
N SER A 407 -6.09 7.61 7.56
CA SER A 407 -6.92 8.68 8.15
C SER A 407 -7.35 9.70 7.11
N GLU A 408 -8.53 10.28 7.32
CA GLU A 408 -8.99 11.49 6.67
C GLU A 408 -8.59 12.71 7.51
N LEU A 409 -7.89 13.67 6.92
CA LEU A 409 -7.49 14.90 7.57
C LEU A 409 -8.26 16.08 6.97
N VAL A 410 -8.89 16.88 7.81
CA VAL A 410 -9.75 17.99 7.39
C VAL A 410 -9.32 19.29 8.06
N TRP A 411 -8.99 20.30 7.27
CA TRP A 411 -8.74 21.66 7.73
C TRP A 411 -9.96 22.53 7.43
N VAL A 412 -10.44 23.24 8.45
CA VAL A 412 -11.69 24.00 8.37
C VAL A 412 -11.45 25.48 8.67
N ASN A 413 -12.12 26.33 7.91
CA ASN A 413 -12.07 27.78 8.02
C ASN A 413 -10.66 28.34 7.76
N THR A 414 -10.09 29.09 8.73
CA THR A 414 -8.75 29.69 8.62
C THR A 414 -7.62 28.78 9.11
N ALA A 415 -7.92 27.50 9.35
CA ALA A 415 -6.89 26.56 9.75
C ALA A 415 -5.80 26.43 8.68
N GLY A 416 -4.54 26.42 9.11
CA GLY A 416 -3.40 26.32 8.20
C GLY A 416 -2.37 25.32 8.68
N ILE A 417 -1.59 24.80 7.72
CA ILE A 417 -0.42 23.99 8.00
C ILE A 417 0.73 24.37 7.08
N THR A 418 1.93 24.46 7.67
CA THR A 418 3.19 24.56 6.94
C THR A 418 3.95 23.25 7.14
N GLY A 419 4.31 22.56 6.06
CA GLY A 419 5.04 21.31 6.20
C GLY A 419 4.78 20.31 5.11
N ALA A 420 4.54 19.06 5.49
CA ALA A 420 4.20 17.97 4.59
C ALA A 420 3.03 17.14 5.15
N VAL A 421 2.21 16.60 4.26
CA VAL A 421 1.06 15.76 4.62
C VAL A 421 1.01 14.54 3.73
N ALA A 422 0.92 13.36 4.33
CA ALA A 422 0.60 12.12 3.64
C ALA A 422 -0.54 11.42 4.39
N ALA A 423 -1.66 11.17 3.72
CA ALA A 423 -2.88 10.67 4.35
C ALA A 423 -3.70 9.76 3.42
N SER A 424 -4.74 9.12 3.97
CA SER A 424 -5.73 8.42 3.14
C SER A 424 -6.54 9.43 2.31
N LYS A 425 -7.12 10.44 2.98
CA LYS A 425 -7.85 11.54 2.34
C LYS A 425 -7.48 12.87 2.96
N VAL A 426 -7.56 13.94 2.18
CA VAL A 426 -7.31 15.30 2.66
C VAL A 426 -8.41 16.22 2.16
N GLU A 427 -8.92 17.06 3.07
CA GLU A 427 -9.90 18.08 2.72
C GLU A 427 -9.54 19.45 3.33
N PHE A 428 -9.49 20.47 2.49
CA PHE A 428 -9.39 21.88 2.91
C PHE A 428 -10.74 22.55 2.67
N LYS A 429 -11.34 23.08 3.72
CA LYS A 429 -12.64 23.76 3.67
C LYS A 429 -12.45 25.27 3.86
N ASN A 430 -13.23 26.02 3.11
CA ASN A 430 -13.26 27.50 3.17
C ASN A 430 -11.87 28.09 2.88
N SER A 431 -11.38 28.99 3.72
CA SER A 431 -10.09 29.69 3.56
C SER A 431 -8.90 28.95 4.20
N ALA A 432 -8.97 27.64 4.36
CA ALA A 432 -7.87 26.85 4.90
C ALA A 432 -6.63 26.93 3.98
N THR A 433 -5.44 26.89 4.57
CA THR A 433 -4.20 27.06 3.84
C THR A 433 -3.21 25.91 4.07
N PHE A 434 -2.45 25.61 3.04
CA PHE A 434 -1.27 24.74 3.13
C PHE A 434 -0.06 25.45 2.53
N ALA A 435 1.05 25.44 3.27
CA ALA A 435 2.34 25.91 2.79
C ALA A 435 3.36 24.76 2.78
N TRP A 436 3.98 24.51 1.62
CA TRP A 436 5.09 23.55 1.54
C TRP A 436 6.36 24.13 2.17
N ALA A 437 6.94 23.42 3.12
CA ALA A 437 8.16 23.86 3.82
C ALA A 437 9.48 23.45 3.13
N GLY A 438 9.42 22.66 2.04
CA GLY A 438 10.58 21.99 1.45
C GLY A 438 11.40 22.78 0.42
N GLY A 439 11.04 24.03 0.11
CA GLY A 439 11.70 24.81 -0.96
C GLY A 439 13.08 25.39 -0.63
N SER A 440 13.58 25.26 0.59
CA SER A 440 14.77 25.98 1.07
C SER A 440 15.81 25.10 1.82
N GLY A 441 15.87 23.80 1.52
CA GLY A 441 16.75 22.90 2.26
C GLY A 441 16.30 22.64 3.72
N GLN A 442 15.10 23.06 4.08
CA GLN A 442 14.56 22.94 5.43
C GLN A 442 13.93 21.57 5.73
N PHE A 443 13.75 20.75 4.70
CA PHE A 443 13.16 19.43 4.82
C PHE A 443 14.16 18.38 4.36
N ASP A 444 14.97 17.89 5.26
CA ASP A 444 15.70 16.65 5.00
C ASP A 444 14.76 15.48 5.26
N LEU A 445 14.13 15.01 4.19
CA LEU A 445 13.25 13.84 4.22
C LEU A 445 13.99 12.57 4.64
N SER A 446 15.33 12.57 4.59
CA SER A 446 16.16 11.44 5.05
C SER A 446 16.08 11.24 6.56
N GLU A 447 15.81 12.28 7.33
CA GLU A 447 15.57 12.18 8.78
C GLU A 447 14.18 11.60 9.11
N LEU A 448 13.24 11.59 8.16
CA LEU A 448 11.90 11.02 8.30
C LEU A 448 11.85 9.54 7.93
N ARG A 449 12.99 8.90 7.77
CA ARG A 449 13.05 7.45 7.59
C ARG A 449 12.53 6.81 8.87
N THR A 450 11.38 6.17 8.76
CA THR A 450 11.10 5.08 9.68
C THR A 450 12.03 3.95 9.26
N ASP A 451 12.92 3.54 10.13
CA ASP A 451 13.95 2.53 9.87
C ASP A 451 13.37 1.15 9.48
N THR A 452 12.08 1.01 9.26
CA THR A 452 11.42 -0.28 9.38
C THR A 452 10.30 -0.61 8.40
N VAL A 453 9.85 0.27 7.53
CA VAL A 453 8.79 -0.13 6.60
C VAL A 453 9.22 0.05 5.16
N SER A 454 9.73 -1.04 4.60
CA SER A 454 9.83 -1.20 3.16
C SER A 454 8.53 -1.80 2.66
N VAL A 455 7.79 -1.06 1.88
CA VAL A 455 6.67 -1.61 1.12
C VAL A 455 7.20 -2.04 -0.23
N TYR A 456 7.10 -3.34 -0.49
CA TYR A 456 7.34 -3.86 -1.81
C TYR A 456 6.16 -3.59 -2.71
N TYR A 457 6.42 -3.06 -3.89
CA TYR A 457 5.44 -2.88 -4.94
C TYR A 457 5.95 -3.51 -6.23
N ARG A 458 5.02 -3.95 -7.05
CA ARG A 458 5.30 -4.56 -8.34
C ARG A 458 5.69 -3.48 -9.36
N MET A 459 6.92 -3.53 -9.87
CA MET A 459 7.40 -2.64 -10.92
C MET A 459 7.09 -3.14 -12.32
N ALA A 460 7.29 -4.43 -12.53
CA ALA A 460 7.07 -5.09 -13.80
C ALA A 460 6.72 -6.55 -13.56
N TRP A 461 6.04 -7.17 -14.50
CA TRP A 461 5.81 -8.62 -14.49
C TRP A 461 5.78 -9.15 -15.92
N THR A 462 6.03 -10.44 -16.07
CA THR A 462 5.93 -11.16 -17.33
C THR A 462 5.51 -12.59 -17.10
N GLU A 463 4.77 -13.16 -18.05
CA GLU A 463 4.56 -14.60 -18.11
C GLU A 463 5.78 -15.23 -18.79
N CYS A 464 6.37 -16.24 -18.15
CA CYS A 464 7.55 -16.89 -18.66
C CYS A 464 7.20 -17.88 -19.78
N ARG A 465 8.04 -17.93 -20.80
CA ARG A 465 7.84 -18.86 -21.94
C ARG A 465 7.94 -20.33 -21.53
N ARG A 466 8.64 -20.63 -20.45
CA ARG A 466 8.81 -21.98 -19.91
C ARG A 466 8.16 -22.06 -18.54
N ALA A 467 7.33 -23.08 -18.36
CA ALA A 467 6.69 -23.32 -17.07
C ALA A 467 7.66 -23.84 -16.00
N ARG A 468 8.80 -24.44 -16.38
CA ARG A 468 9.85 -24.87 -15.46
C ARG A 468 11.15 -24.15 -15.75
N PRO A 469 11.85 -23.69 -14.71
CA PRO A 469 13.24 -23.26 -14.84
C PRO A 469 14.09 -24.47 -15.25
N THR A 470 15.23 -24.21 -15.88
CA THR A 470 16.24 -25.24 -16.03
C THR A 470 17.02 -25.36 -14.71
N THR A 471 17.53 -26.55 -14.39
CA THR A 471 18.32 -26.79 -13.16
C THR A 471 19.56 -25.90 -13.04
N SER A 472 20.00 -25.29 -14.14
CA SER A 472 21.17 -24.40 -14.18
C SER A 472 20.83 -22.90 -14.17
N ASP A 473 19.54 -22.55 -14.36
CA ASP A 473 19.11 -21.15 -14.43
C ASP A 473 17.62 -21.08 -14.10
N PRO A 474 17.27 -20.84 -12.82
CA PRO A 474 15.88 -20.74 -12.38
C PRO A 474 15.12 -19.59 -13.04
N GLU A 475 15.82 -18.61 -13.60
CA GLU A 475 15.24 -17.44 -14.28
C GLU A 475 15.13 -17.62 -15.79
N SER A 476 15.65 -18.72 -16.34
CA SER A 476 15.66 -18.95 -17.77
C SER A 476 14.27 -18.98 -18.39
N GLY A 477 14.11 -18.29 -19.51
CA GLY A 477 12.88 -18.24 -20.28
C GLY A 477 11.81 -17.27 -19.75
N CYS A 478 12.15 -16.41 -18.82
CA CYS A 478 11.50 -15.15 -18.59
C CYS A 478 12.31 -14.04 -19.22
#